data_6dc6ae89d9f5e3f5d356e1be5b0dd8e7
#
_entry.id   6dc6ae89d9f5e3f5d356e1be5b0dd8e7
#
_cell.length_a   1.000
_cell.length_b   1.000
_cell.length_c   1.000
_cell.angle_alpha   90.00
_cell.angle_beta   90.00
_cell.angle_gamma   90.00
#
_symmetry.space_group_name_H-M   'P 1'
#
loop_
_entity.id
_entity.type
_entity.pdbx_description
1 polymer ?
#
loop_
_entity_poly.entity_id
_entity_poly.type
_entity_poly.pdbx_seq_one_letter_code
_entity_poly.pdbx_strand_id
1 'polypeptide(L)'
;MKAIHLKSMSPGVAIVTGGSKRIGRSIIRKLSSLGWKVIIHYNSNKIDALNLQKEIQKNGGYASIIKANLNNPKAAKELISKSEKKFGKLTLLVNNASVFENDSVKSLTIESWDIHNNVNTKAPLLLSQSFAKLLPKKEPGIIINIIDQRVFFPRPDFISYSSSKNSLLWLTKVLAQALSPKIRVCAIGPGPTLKGARQSSNDFKNQSESVPLGNGSSPEEVSQAIEFILNSASFTGQLITLDGGEHLDWIKSEDRNFKD
;
A
#
# COMPACT_ATOMS: atom_id res chain seq x y z
N MET A 1 -18.12 -28.40 -4.81
CA MET A 1 -16.87 -27.68 -4.49
C MET A 1 -16.54 -27.92 -3.02
N LYS A 2 -15.39 -28.52 -2.70
CA LYS A 2 -14.95 -28.62 -1.30
C LYS A 2 -14.62 -27.18 -0.83
N ALA A 3 -15.27 -26.75 0.24
CA ALA A 3 -14.96 -25.46 0.87
C ALA A 3 -13.46 -25.40 1.20
N ILE A 4 -12.74 -24.45 0.61
CA ILE A 4 -11.38 -24.15 1.02
C ILE A 4 -11.54 -23.51 2.41
N HIS A 5 -11.17 -24.26 3.46
CA HIS A 5 -11.08 -23.68 4.80
C HIS A 5 -9.96 -22.64 4.76
N LEU A 6 -10.37 -21.36 4.68
CA LEU A 6 -9.47 -20.22 4.74
C LEU A 6 -8.85 -20.19 6.14
N LYS A 7 -7.62 -20.69 6.27
CA LYS A 7 -6.79 -20.54 7.47
C LYS A 7 -6.04 -19.21 7.41
N SER A 8 -5.57 -18.73 8.57
CA SER A 8 -4.55 -17.69 8.62
C SER A 8 -3.39 -18.03 7.69
N MET A 9 -2.82 -17.03 7.04
CA MET A 9 -1.79 -17.27 6.03
C MET A 9 -0.43 -17.52 6.69
N SER A 10 0.13 -18.71 6.47
CA SER A 10 1.48 -19.04 6.92
C SER A 10 2.53 -18.20 6.17
N PRO A 11 3.66 -17.85 6.83
CA PRO A 11 4.74 -17.12 6.19
C PRO A 11 5.25 -17.80 4.92
N GLY A 12 5.37 -17.04 3.85
CA GLY A 12 5.84 -17.45 2.54
C GLY A 12 6.81 -16.42 1.96
N VAL A 13 6.63 -16.05 0.69
CA VAL A 13 7.42 -15.00 0.04
C VAL A 13 6.52 -13.80 -0.24
N ALA A 14 6.94 -12.63 0.24
CA ALA A 14 6.27 -11.36 0.08
C ALA A 14 7.07 -10.39 -0.78
N ILE A 15 6.40 -9.63 -1.65
CA ILE A 15 6.96 -8.43 -2.27
C ILE A 15 6.24 -7.19 -1.78
N VAL A 16 7.01 -6.14 -1.43
CA VAL A 16 6.48 -4.82 -1.09
C VAL A 16 7.02 -3.79 -2.09
N THR A 17 6.13 -3.20 -2.88
CA THR A 17 6.54 -2.14 -3.80
C THR A 17 6.83 -0.85 -3.03
N GLY A 18 7.91 -0.12 -3.40
CA GLY A 18 8.36 1.03 -2.60
C GLY A 18 8.77 0.66 -1.17
N GLY A 19 9.27 -0.57 -0.96
CA GLY A 19 9.56 -1.14 0.35
C GLY A 19 10.79 -0.57 1.07
N SER A 20 11.59 0.28 0.41
CA SER A 20 12.88 0.74 0.98
C SER A 20 12.77 1.85 2.02
N LYS A 21 11.67 2.60 2.05
CA LYS A 21 11.47 3.80 2.89
C LYS A 21 10.07 3.88 3.51
N ARG A 22 9.95 4.77 4.51
CA ARG A 22 8.65 5.20 5.06
C ARG A 22 7.76 4.01 5.48
N ILE A 23 6.47 4.03 5.13
CA ILE A 23 5.50 2.96 5.40
C ILE A 23 6.00 1.61 4.87
N GLY A 24 6.52 1.58 3.63
CA GLY A 24 7.03 0.35 3.03
C GLY A 24 8.14 -0.33 3.83
N ARG A 25 9.04 0.47 4.45
CA ARG A 25 10.09 -0.06 5.34
C ARG A 25 9.50 -0.70 6.60
N SER A 26 8.50 -0.08 7.23
CA SER A 26 7.83 -0.65 8.40
C SER A 26 7.12 -1.97 8.04
N ILE A 27 6.44 -2.01 6.88
CA ILE A 27 5.81 -3.24 6.37
C ILE A 27 6.85 -4.35 6.16
N ILE A 28 8.00 -4.06 5.54
CA ILE A 28 9.08 -5.04 5.33
C ILE A 28 9.60 -5.58 6.66
N ARG A 29 9.85 -4.71 7.65
CA ARG A 29 10.31 -5.12 8.99
C ARG A 29 9.30 -6.04 9.68
N LYS A 30 8.02 -5.66 9.67
CA LYS A 30 6.93 -6.45 10.24
C LYS A 30 6.81 -7.82 9.56
N LEU A 31 6.79 -7.87 8.24
CA LEU A 31 6.71 -9.14 7.52
C LEU A 31 7.90 -10.05 7.82
N SER A 32 9.11 -9.49 7.88
CA SER A 32 10.30 -10.25 8.24
C SER A 32 10.22 -10.79 9.68
N SER A 33 9.77 -10.00 10.65
CA SER A 33 9.60 -10.45 12.04
C SER A 33 8.55 -11.55 12.18
N LEU A 34 7.57 -11.62 11.26
CA LEU A 34 6.58 -12.69 11.14
C LEU A 34 7.09 -13.92 10.36
N GLY A 35 8.38 -13.96 9.99
CA GLY A 35 9.01 -15.09 9.30
C GLY A 35 8.86 -15.09 7.76
N TRP A 36 8.33 -14.01 7.16
CA TRP A 36 8.25 -13.92 5.70
C TRP A 36 9.61 -13.69 5.06
N LYS A 37 9.88 -14.35 3.94
CA LYS A 37 10.97 -13.97 3.02
C LYS A 37 10.52 -12.74 2.25
N VAL A 38 11.25 -11.62 2.36
CA VAL A 38 10.79 -10.32 1.84
C VAL A 38 11.59 -9.86 0.63
N ILE A 39 10.90 -9.36 -0.37
CA ILE A 39 11.47 -8.72 -1.54
C ILE A 39 11.17 -7.23 -1.48
N ILE A 40 12.23 -6.43 -1.34
CA ILE A 40 12.21 -4.99 -1.22
C ILE A 40 12.30 -4.38 -2.62
N HIS A 41 11.16 -3.97 -3.18
CA HIS A 41 11.20 -3.24 -4.44
C HIS A 41 11.52 -1.77 -4.21
N TYR A 42 12.36 -1.20 -5.08
CA TYR A 42 12.71 0.22 -5.14
C TYR A 42 12.79 0.73 -6.58
N ASN A 43 12.63 2.04 -6.77
CA ASN A 43 12.87 2.70 -8.06
C ASN A 43 14.28 3.34 -8.09
N SER A 44 14.53 4.36 -7.28
CA SER A 44 15.77 5.15 -7.27
C SER A 44 16.64 4.93 -6.01
N ASN A 45 16.03 4.58 -4.87
CA ASN A 45 16.69 4.56 -3.57
C ASN A 45 17.41 3.22 -3.28
N LYS A 46 18.45 2.88 -4.04
CA LYS A 46 19.22 1.63 -3.90
C LYS A 46 19.89 1.50 -2.54
N ILE A 47 20.47 2.59 -2.02
CA ILE A 47 21.20 2.58 -0.74
C ILE A 47 20.27 2.21 0.41
N ASP A 48 19.07 2.82 0.48
CA ASP A 48 18.09 2.51 1.52
C ASP A 48 17.60 1.06 1.43
N ALA A 49 17.40 0.56 0.20
CA ALA A 49 17.00 -0.83 0.00
C ALA A 49 18.11 -1.81 0.47
N LEU A 50 19.38 -1.53 0.16
CA LEU A 50 20.52 -2.32 0.62
C LEU A 50 20.69 -2.29 2.15
N ASN A 51 20.53 -1.11 2.76
CA ASN A 51 20.64 -0.97 4.21
C ASN A 51 19.54 -1.76 4.92
N LEU A 52 18.29 -1.70 4.42
CA LEU A 52 17.20 -2.47 4.97
C LEU A 52 17.41 -3.98 4.76
N GLN A 53 17.91 -4.40 3.60
CA GLN A 53 18.25 -5.80 3.36
C GLN A 53 19.27 -6.30 4.38
N LYS A 54 20.37 -5.56 4.59
CA LYS A 54 21.42 -5.91 5.58
C LYS A 54 20.86 -5.97 7.00
N GLU A 55 20.00 -5.02 7.36
CA GLU A 55 19.31 -4.99 8.66
C GLU A 55 18.50 -6.27 8.90
N ILE A 56 17.66 -6.64 7.93
CA ILE A 56 16.83 -7.85 7.99
C ILE A 56 17.70 -9.11 8.10
N GLN A 57 18.76 -9.21 7.31
CA GLN A 57 19.66 -10.37 7.30
C GLN A 57 20.45 -10.48 8.61
N LYS A 58 20.90 -9.33 9.18
CA LYS A 58 21.56 -9.31 10.50
C LYS A 58 20.66 -9.84 11.62
N ASN A 59 19.34 -9.63 11.49
CA ASN A 59 18.33 -10.12 12.44
C ASN A 59 17.85 -11.55 12.10
N GLY A 60 18.55 -12.29 11.24
CA GLY A 60 18.22 -13.68 10.89
C GLY A 60 17.09 -13.84 9.85
N GLY A 61 16.56 -12.75 9.30
CA GLY A 61 15.52 -12.79 8.27
C GLY A 61 16.09 -12.95 6.84
N TYR A 62 15.19 -13.21 5.91
CA TYR A 62 15.51 -13.36 4.48
C TYR A 62 15.02 -12.16 3.69
N ALA A 63 15.93 -11.38 3.13
CA ALA A 63 15.60 -10.21 2.30
C ALA A 63 16.40 -10.17 1.00
N SER A 64 15.75 -9.74 -0.08
CA SER A 64 16.39 -9.44 -1.37
C SER A 64 15.84 -8.14 -1.92
N ILE A 65 16.64 -7.42 -2.70
CA ILE A 65 16.23 -6.17 -3.33
C ILE A 65 15.97 -6.37 -4.82
N ILE A 66 15.06 -5.57 -5.38
CA ILE A 66 14.78 -5.56 -6.80
C ILE A 66 14.44 -4.14 -7.28
N LYS A 67 15.08 -3.71 -8.37
CA LYS A 67 14.81 -2.41 -9.00
C LYS A 67 13.77 -2.56 -10.11
N ALA A 68 12.77 -1.67 -10.13
CA ALA A 68 11.88 -1.47 -11.27
C ALA A 68 11.33 -0.04 -11.27
N ASN A 69 11.07 0.51 -12.48
CA ASN A 69 10.32 1.76 -12.61
C ASN A 69 8.86 1.41 -12.90
N LEU A 70 7.97 1.59 -11.94
CA LEU A 70 6.55 1.25 -12.07
C LEU A 70 5.76 2.21 -12.99
N ASN A 71 6.35 3.35 -13.38
CA ASN A 71 5.79 4.17 -14.45
C ASN A 71 5.89 3.47 -15.82
N ASN A 72 6.74 2.44 -15.93
CA ASN A 72 6.87 1.63 -17.14
C ASN A 72 6.02 0.35 -17.01
N PRO A 73 4.95 0.19 -17.82
CA PRO A 73 4.06 -0.97 -17.75
C PRO A 73 4.76 -2.32 -17.99
N LYS A 74 5.78 -2.36 -18.85
CA LYS A 74 6.57 -3.57 -19.09
C LYS A 74 7.34 -3.99 -17.84
N ALA A 75 8.01 -3.03 -17.17
CA ALA A 75 8.72 -3.30 -15.93
C ALA A 75 7.78 -3.79 -14.82
N ALA A 76 6.56 -3.22 -14.70
CA ALA A 76 5.55 -3.67 -13.77
C ALA A 76 5.12 -5.13 -14.05
N LYS A 77 4.81 -5.48 -15.30
CA LYS A 77 4.42 -6.85 -15.69
C LYS A 77 5.51 -7.89 -15.38
N GLU A 78 6.78 -7.53 -15.55
CA GLU A 78 7.91 -8.45 -15.36
C GLU A 78 8.35 -8.55 -13.89
N LEU A 79 7.94 -7.63 -13.02
CA LEU A 79 8.45 -7.54 -11.66
C LEU A 79 8.17 -8.81 -10.83
N ILE A 80 6.97 -9.37 -10.93
CA ILE A 80 6.60 -10.58 -10.19
C ILE A 80 7.47 -11.77 -10.59
N SER A 81 7.59 -12.05 -11.89
CA SER A 81 8.40 -13.18 -12.39
C SER A 81 9.90 -13.02 -12.07
N LYS A 82 10.42 -11.79 -12.13
CA LYS A 82 11.79 -11.49 -11.70
C LYS A 82 11.99 -11.68 -10.20
N SER A 83 10.97 -11.36 -9.40
CA SER A 83 10.99 -11.51 -7.94
C SER A 83 11.01 -12.99 -7.53
N GLU A 84 10.24 -13.85 -8.20
CA GLU A 84 10.21 -15.28 -7.92
C GLU A 84 11.58 -15.98 -8.09
N LYS A 85 12.47 -15.42 -8.92
CA LYS A 85 13.85 -15.92 -9.05
C LYS A 85 14.69 -15.76 -7.79
N LYS A 86 14.22 -14.98 -6.78
CA LYS A 86 14.95 -14.71 -5.54
C LYS A 86 14.67 -15.75 -4.46
N PHE A 87 13.39 -16.03 -4.20
CA PHE A 87 12.97 -16.90 -3.10
C PHE A 87 11.87 -17.90 -3.49
N GLY A 88 11.55 -18.02 -4.77
CA GLY A 88 10.47 -18.87 -5.24
C GLY A 88 9.13 -18.11 -5.31
N LYS A 89 8.03 -18.85 -5.29
CA LYS A 89 6.68 -18.34 -5.55
C LYS A 89 6.23 -17.32 -4.51
N LEU A 90 5.71 -16.19 -5.01
CA LEU A 90 5.12 -15.15 -4.17
C LEU A 90 3.72 -15.55 -3.73
N THR A 91 3.43 -15.38 -2.44
CA THR A 91 2.11 -15.60 -1.85
C THR A 91 1.52 -14.32 -1.26
N LEU A 92 2.31 -13.24 -1.14
CA LEU A 92 1.87 -11.92 -0.71
C LEU A 92 2.42 -10.83 -1.63
N LEU A 93 1.52 -9.99 -2.14
CA LEU A 93 1.84 -8.76 -2.87
C LEU A 93 1.32 -7.56 -2.08
N VAL A 94 2.21 -6.63 -1.71
CA VAL A 94 1.83 -5.34 -1.13
C VAL A 94 2.14 -4.22 -2.13
N ASN A 95 1.10 -3.62 -2.69
CA ASN A 95 1.16 -2.45 -3.56
C ASN A 95 1.23 -1.19 -2.69
N ASN A 96 2.45 -0.79 -2.33
CA ASN A 96 2.71 0.38 -1.48
C ASN A 96 3.38 1.54 -2.25
N ALA A 97 4.08 1.28 -3.35
CA ALA A 97 4.68 2.35 -4.15
C ALA A 97 3.63 3.37 -4.60
N SER A 98 3.95 4.65 -4.45
CA SER A 98 3.04 5.74 -4.81
C SER A 98 3.82 6.98 -5.27
N VAL A 99 3.25 7.71 -6.21
CA VAL A 99 3.57 9.10 -6.53
C VAL A 99 2.55 9.97 -5.80
N PHE A 100 3.01 11.07 -5.20
CA PHE A 100 2.19 12.02 -4.44
C PHE A 100 2.67 13.43 -4.75
N GLU A 101 2.15 14.03 -5.81
CA GLU A 101 2.43 15.39 -6.25
C GLU A 101 1.15 16.22 -6.21
N ASN A 102 1.30 17.50 -5.83
CA ASN A 102 0.16 18.39 -5.76
C ASN A 102 -0.19 18.93 -7.15
N ASP A 103 -1.47 18.90 -7.48
CA ASP A 103 -2.06 19.54 -8.63
C ASP A 103 -3.50 20.01 -8.32
N SER A 104 -4.03 20.86 -9.20
CA SER A 104 -5.40 21.38 -9.14
C SER A 104 -5.92 21.49 -10.57
N VAL A 105 -7.20 21.81 -10.76
CA VAL A 105 -7.77 22.06 -12.11
C VAL A 105 -6.95 23.08 -12.92
N LYS A 106 -6.31 24.05 -12.24
CA LYS A 106 -5.51 25.11 -12.89
C LYS A 106 -4.08 24.68 -13.21
N SER A 107 -3.51 23.71 -12.48
CA SER A 107 -2.08 23.33 -12.58
C SER A 107 -1.85 21.90 -13.05
N LEU A 108 -2.91 21.09 -13.22
CA LEU A 108 -2.81 19.73 -13.69
C LEU A 108 -2.21 19.68 -15.10
N THR A 109 -1.24 18.79 -15.31
CA THR A 109 -0.66 18.48 -16.61
C THR A 109 -0.93 17.02 -16.99
N ILE A 110 -0.84 16.70 -18.27
CA ILE A 110 -0.97 15.33 -18.77
C ILE A 110 0.08 14.43 -18.11
N GLU A 111 1.30 14.92 -17.96
CA GLU A 111 2.42 14.18 -17.35
C GLU A 111 2.16 13.89 -15.88
N SER A 112 1.63 14.86 -15.09
CA SER A 112 1.23 14.65 -13.70
C SER A 112 0.12 13.62 -13.61
N TRP A 113 -0.90 13.74 -14.45
CA TRP A 113 -2.00 12.77 -14.53
C TRP A 113 -1.50 11.35 -14.86
N ASP A 114 -0.67 11.23 -15.89
CA ASP A 114 -0.18 9.94 -16.37
C ASP A 114 0.71 9.24 -15.35
N ILE A 115 1.64 9.96 -14.70
CA ILE A 115 2.54 9.34 -13.72
C ILE A 115 1.76 8.84 -12.50
N HIS A 116 0.76 9.60 -12.00
CA HIS A 116 -0.08 9.15 -10.90
C HIS A 116 -0.89 7.89 -11.29
N ASN A 117 -1.55 7.91 -12.44
CA ASN A 117 -2.33 6.75 -12.89
C ASN A 117 -1.45 5.55 -13.24
N ASN A 118 -0.29 5.73 -13.83
CA ASN A 118 0.63 4.64 -14.14
C ASN A 118 1.15 3.96 -12.87
N VAL A 119 1.62 4.75 -11.89
CA VAL A 119 2.27 4.19 -10.68
C VAL A 119 1.25 3.75 -9.65
N ASN A 120 0.19 4.54 -9.40
CA ASN A 120 -0.74 4.29 -8.30
C ASN A 120 -1.91 3.36 -8.66
N THR A 121 -2.22 3.21 -9.96
CA THR A 121 -3.38 2.43 -10.42
C THR A 121 -2.98 1.32 -11.39
N LYS A 122 -2.36 1.67 -12.53
CA LYS A 122 -2.03 0.71 -13.59
C LYS A 122 -0.99 -0.31 -13.14
N ALA A 123 0.06 0.12 -12.45
CA ALA A 123 1.09 -0.81 -11.96
C ALA A 123 0.52 -1.81 -10.94
N PRO A 124 -0.24 -1.42 -9.89
CA PRO A 124 -0.95 -2.37 -9.03
C PRO A 124 -1.83 -3.36 -9.78
N LEU A 125 -2.58 -2.94 -10.79
CA LEU A 125 -3.40 -3.83 -11.62
C LEU A 125 -2.52 -4.86 -12.37
N LEU A 126 -1.45 -4.41 -13.04
CA LEU A 126 -0.55 -5.28 -13.79
C LEU A 126 0.22 -6.26 -12.89
N LEU A 127 0.63 -5.79 -11.71
CA LEU A 127 1.26 -6.62 -10.68
C LEU A 127 0.29 -7.68 -10.15
N SER A 128 -0.96 -7.29 -9.86
CA SER A 128 -2.00 -8.20 -9.40
C SER A 128 -2.35 -9.26 -10.45
N GLN A 129 -2.43 -8.87 -11.73
CA GLN A 129 -2.63 -9.80 -12.84
C GLN A 129 -1.47 -10.79 -12.96
N SER A 130 -0.23 -10.31 -12.90
CA SER A 130 0.97 -11.16 -12.98
C SER A 130 1.06 -12.10 -11.77
N PHE A 131 0.77 -11.60 -10.57
CA PHE A 131 0.72 -12.38 -9.33
C PHE A 131 -0.33 -13.50 -9.41
N ALA A 132 -1.55 -13.17 -9.82
CA ALA A 132 -2.62 -14.16 -9.95
C ALA A 132 -2.30 -15.25 -10.98
N LYS A 133 -1.65 -14.88 -12.09
CA LYS A 133 -1.23 -15.81 -13.14
C LYS A 133 -0.13 -16.77 -12.68
N LEU A 134 0.81 -16.29 -11.88
CA LEU A 134 1.99 -17.05 -11.47
C LEU A 134 1.79 -17.81 -10.15
N LEU A 135 0.78 -17.46 -9.35
CA LEU A 135 0.46 -18.15 -8.11
C LEU A 135 0.03 -19.61 -8.39
N PRO A 136 0.66 -20.63 -7.77
CA PRO A 136 0.30 -22.04 -7.99
C PRO A 136 -1.16 -22.33 -7.72
N LYS A 137 -1.78 -23.25 -8.46
CA LYS A 137 -3.24 -23.51 -8.39
C LYS A 137 -3.75 -23.85 -6.97
N LYS A 138 -2.95 -24.53 -6.16
CA LYS A 138 -3.33 -24.98 -4.81
C LYS A 138 -2.92 -24.02 -3.69
N GLU A 139 -2.15 -22.96 -4.00
CA GLU A 139 -1.65 -22.01 -3.03
C GLU A 139 -2.61 -20.81 -2.88
N PRO A 140 -3.01 -20.44 -1.67
CA PRO A 140 -3.72 -19.19 -1.43
C PRO A 140 -2.79 -17.99 -1.59
N GLY A 141 -3.34 -16.84 -1.94
CA GLY A 141 -2.59 -15.59 -2.06
C GLY A 141 -3.31 -14.41 -1.42
N ILE A 142 -2.54 -13.37 -1.11
CA ILE A 142 -3.09 -12.10 -0.65
C ILE A 142 -2.46 -10.94 -1.44
N ILE A 143 -3.31 -10.00 -1.83
CA ILE A 143 -2.91 -8.71 -2.38
C ILE A 143 -3.39 -7.63 -1.43
N ILE A 144 -2.50 -6.73 -1.02
CA ILE A 144 -2.83 -5.59 -0.15
C ILE A 144 -2.44 -4.31 -0.86
N ASN A 145 -3.40 -3.41 -1.05
CA ASN A 145 -3.22 -2.12 -1.68
C ASN A 145 -3.14 -1.02 -0.62
N ILE A 146 -2.05 -0.27 -0.58
CA ILE A 146 -1.95 0.93 0.26
C ILE A 146 -2.59 2.09 -0.51
N ILE A 147 -3.75 2.52 -0.01
CA ILE A 147 -4.59 3.56 -0.60
C ILE A 147 -4.29 4.89 0.11
N ASP A 148 -5.31 5.62 0.47
CA ASP A 148 -5.29 6.87 1.24
C ASP A 148 -6.70 7.13 1.76
N GLN A 149 -6.85 7.76 2.92
CA GLN A 149 -8.16 8.13 3.46
C GLN A 149 -8.91 9.15 2.56
N ARG A 150 -8.20 9.92 1.71
CA ARG A 150 -8.78 10.89 0.75
C ARG A 150 -9.77 10.29 -0.24
N VAL A 151 -9.88 8.96 -0.31
CA VAL A 151 -10.91 8.28 -1.12
C VAL A 151 -12.34 8.47 -0.59
N PHE A 152 -12.51 8.95 0.64
CA PHE A 152 -13.82 9.16 1.25
C PHE A 152 -14.44 10.53 0.96
N PHE A 153 -13.62 11.56 0.70
CA PHE A 153 -14.13 12.87 0.36
C PHE A 153 -13.26 13.59 -0.68
N PRO A 154 -13.89 14.22 -1.65
CA PRO A 154 -13.19 14.97 -2.69
C PRO A 154 -12.58 16.26 -2.12
N ARG A 155 -11.40 16.64 -2.63
CA ARG A 155 -10.75 17.93 -2.38
C ARG A 155 -10.35 18.55 -3.70
N PRO A 156 -10.26 19.89 -3.79
CA PRO A 156 -9.90 20.58 -5.03
C PRO A 156 -8.40 20.52 -5.36
N ASP A 157 -7.59 19.94 -4.47
CA ASP A 157 -6.16 19.75 -4.59
C ASP A 157 -5.82 18.24 -4.72
N PHE A 158 -4.62 17.94 -5.19
CA PHE A 158 -4.15 16.56 -5.43
C PHE A 158 -5.09 15.74 -6.32
N ILE A 159 -5.62 16.35 -7.39
CA ILE A 159 -6.66 15.74 -8.24
C ILE A 159 -6.18 14.44 -8.87
N SER A 160 -5.02 14.44 -9.52
CA SER A 160 -4.46 13.24 -10.17
C SER A 160 -4.18 12.13 -9.14
N TYR A 161 -3.62 12.50 -7.98
CA TYR A 161 -3.36 11.56 -6.90
C TYR A 161 -4.65 10.94 -6.36
N SER A 162 -5.59 11.77 -5.93
CA SER A 162 -6.85 11.31 -5.32
C SER A 162 -7.66 10.47 -6.29
N SER A 163 -7.74 10.86 -7.57
CA SER A 163 -8.37 10.07 -8.63
C SER A 163 -7.71 8.69 -8.75
N SER A 164 -6.37 8.63 -8.78
CA SER A 164 -5.64 7.37 -8.88
C SER A 164 -5.88 6.44 -7.68
N LYS A 165 -5.99 6.99 -6.46
CA LYS A 165 -6.28 6.21 -5.24
C LYS A 165 -7.73 5.72 -5.19
N ASN A 166 -8.69 6.54 -5.64
CA ASN A 166 -10.08 6.11 -5.80
C ASN A 166 -10.20 4.95 -6.80
N SER A 167 -9.50 5.05 -7.95
CA SER A 167 -9.44 3.97 -8.93
C SER A 167 -8.86 2.69 -8.33
N LEU A 168 -7.82 2.79 -7.47
CA LEU A 168 -7.22 1.64 -6.81
C LEU A 168 -8.18 1.01 -5.77
N LEU A 169 -8.99 1.83 -5.07
CA LEU A 169 -10.03 1.32 -4.16
C LEU A 169 -11.09 0.53 -4.93
N TRP A 170 -11.56 1.06 -6.07
CA TRP A 170 -12.51 0.36 -6.93
C TRP A 170 -11.90 -0.96 -7.43
N LEU A 171 -10.67 -0.93 -7.93
CA LEU A 171 -9.94 -2.14 -8.37
C LEU A 171 -9.78 -3.16 -7.23
N THR A 172 -9.58 -2.74 -5.99
CA THR A 172 -9.52 -3.64 -4.82
C THR A 172 -10.77 -4.50 -4.73
N LYS A 173 -11.96 -3.89 -4.86
CA LYS A 173 -13.25 -4.58 -4.79
C LYS A 173 -13.44 -5.54 -5.98
N VAL A 174 -13.15 -5.06 -7.19
CA VAL A 174 -13.30 -5.86 -8.41
C VAL A 174 -12.34 -7.05 -8.42
N LEU A 175 -11.07 -6.84 -8.04
CA LEU A 175 -10.08 -7.90 -7.97
C LEU A 175 -10.41 -8.91 -6.86
N ALA A 176 -10.98 -8.46 -5.73
CA ALA A 176 -11.46 -9.36 -4.69
C ALA A 176 -12.55 -10.32 -5.19
N GLN A 177 -13.48 -9.82 -6.01
CA GLN A 177 -14.51 -10.66 -6.66
C GLN A 177 -13.88 -11.61 -7.69
N ALA A 178 -13.07 -11.06 -8.60
CA ALA A 178 -12.55 -11.80 -9.74
C ALA A 178 -11.54 -12.90 -9.36
N LEU A 179 -10.82 -12.74 -8.25
CA LEU A 179 -9.75 -13.65 -7.83
C LEU A 179 -10.14 -14.59 -6.70
N SER A 180 -11.34 -14.43 -6.14
CA SER A 180 -11.91 -15.34 -5.14
C SER A 180 -12.16 -16.73 -5.73
N PRO A 181 -12.10 -17.78 -4.90
CA PRO A 181 -11.71 -17.83 -3.49
C PRO A 181 -10.19 -17.93 -3.27
N LYS A 182 -9.41 -17.95 -4.33
CA LYS A 182 -7.97 -18.27 -4.29
C LYS A 182 -7.13 -17.14 -3.73
N ILE A 183 -7.47 -15.87 -4.08
CA ILE A 183 -6.71 -14.69 -3.69
C ILE A 183 -7.66 -13.71 -3.00
N ARG A 184 -7.31 -13.31 -1.79
CA ARG A 184 -7.95 -12.18 -1.11
C ARG A 184 -7.30 -10.88 -1.54
N VAL A 185 -8.09 -9.84 -1.76
CA VAL A 185 -7.59 -8.51 -2.12
C VAL A 185 -8.16 -7.51 -1.12
N CYS A 186 -7.30 -6.84 -0.40
CA CYS A 186 -7.65 -5.93 0.70
C CYS A 186 -6.95 -4.58 0.52
N ALA A 187 -7.38 -3.59 1.27
CA ALA A 187 -6.76 -2.28 1.24
C ALA A 187 -6.53 -1.72 2.67
N ILE A 188 -5.53 -0.83 2.78
CA ILE A 188 -5.29 0.00 3.96
C ILE A 188 -5.22 1.44 3.46
N GLY A 189 -5.98 2.35 4.10
CA GLY A 189 -6.04 3.78 3.82
C GLY A 189 -5.48 4.58 4.99
N PRO A 190 -4.17 4.87 5.01
CA PRO A 190 -3.60 5.74 6.02
C PRO A 190 -4.03 7.19 5.84
N GLY A 191 -4.13 7.94 6.94
CA GLY A 191 -4.17 9.39 6.98
C GLY A 191 -2.78 10.00 7.19
N PRO A 192 -2.67 11.10 7.96
CA PRO A 192 -1.39 11.73 8.28
C PRO A 192 -0.47 10.77 9.04
N THR A 193 0.46 10.14 8.35
CA THR A 193 1.35 9.09 8.91
C THR A 193 2.79 9.57 9.04
N LEU A 194 3.32 10.24 8.03
CA LEU A 194 4.69 10.74 7.98
C LEU A 194 4.74 12.04 7.21
N LYS A 195 5.54 12.99 7.70
CA LYS A 195 5.75 14.27 7.04
C LYS A 195 6.10 14.09 5.56
N GLY A 196 5.39 14.81 4.68
CA GLY A 196 5.68 14.90 3.26
C GLY A 196 7.00 15.63 2.99
N ALA A 197 7.64 15.39 1.84
CA ALA A 197 8.93 16.02 1.50
C ALA A 197 8.84 17.55 1.43
N ARG A 198 7.70 18.10 1.02
CA ARG A 198 7.43 19.53 0.87
C ARG A 198 6.77 20.17 2.10
N GLN A 199 6.40 19.40 3.09
CA GLN A 199 5.70 19.83 4.28
C GLN A 199 6.70 20.25 5.37
N SER A 200 6.47 21.35 6.06
CA SER A 200 7.24 21.69 7.25
C SER A 200 6.87 20.75 8.42
N SER A 201 7.70 20.69 9.44
CA SER A 201 7.39 19.88 10.63
C SER A 201 6.17 20.41 11.38
N ASN A 202 5.98 21.74 11.36
CA ASN A 202 4.82 22.38 11.98
C ASN A 202 3.52 22.10 11.21
N ASP A 203 3.56 22.19 9.88
CA ASP A 203 2.38 21.85 9.05
C ASP A 203 1.93 20.41 9.26
N PHE A 204 2.92 19.47 9.31
CA PHE A 204 2.60 18.07 9.58
C PHE A 204 2.02 17.87 10.98
N LYS A 205 2.58 18.55 12.00
CA LYS A 205 2.06 18.52 13.37
C LYS A 205 0.62 19.01 13.40
N ASN A 206 0.37 20.20 12.83
CA ASN A 206 -0.97 20.79 12.77
C ASN A 206 -1.96 19.87 12.06
N GLN A 207 -1.58 19.29 10.91
CA GLN A 207 -2.40 18.32 10.21
C GLN A 207 -2.69 17.08 11.07
N SER A 208 -1.68 16.54 11.74
CA SER A 208 -1.85 15.35 12.58
C SER A 208 -2.72 15.61 13.81
N GLU A 209 -2.66 16.82 14.38
CA GLU A 209 -3.45 17.24 15.54
C GLU A 209 -4.88 17.67 15.16
N SER A 210 -5.14 17.98 13.88
CA SER A 210 -6.47 18.43 13.43
C SER A 210 -7.50 17.30 13.26
N VAL A 211 -7.06 16.05 13.24
CA VAL A 211 -7.99 14.91 13.13
C VAL A 211 -8.74 14.66 14.45
N PRO A 212 -9.91 14.00 14.45
CA PRO A 212 -10.73 13.78 15.64
C PRO A 212 -10.00 13.21 16.85
N LEU A 213 -9.10 12.23 16.64
CA LEU A 213 -8.31 11.66 17.73
C LEU A 213 -7.10 12.52 18.13
N GLY A 214 -6.89 13.69 17.50
CA GLY A 214 -5.74 14.56 17.77
C GLY A 214 -4.39 13.96 17.38
N ASN A 215 -4.39 12.85 16.66
CA ASN A 215 -3.19 12.18 16.20
C ASN A 215 -3.46 11.35 14.94
N GLY A 216 -2.61 11.47 13.94
CA GLY A 216 -2.64 10.61 12.75
C GLY A 216 -2.10 9.21 13.04
N SER A 217 -2.06 8.36 12.00
CA SER A 217 -1.51 7.01 12.12
C SER A 217 0.03 7.00 12.10
N SER A 218 0.61 5.89 12.56
CA SER A 218 2.04 5.60 12.44
C SER A 218 2.32 4.54 11.36
N PRO A 219 3.55 4.44 10.82
CA PRO A 219 3.94 3.34 9.96
C PRO A 219 3.80 1.97 10.63
N GLU A 220 3.94 1.93 11.95
CA GLU A 220 3.79 0.74 12.78
C GLU A 220 2.34 0.26 12.80
N GLU A 221 1.36 1.13 12.96
CA GLU A 221 -0.07 0.79 12.89
C GLU A 221 -0.45 0.28 11.49
N VAL A 222 0.07 0.89 10.42
CA VAL A 222 -0.14 0.37 9.06
C VAL A 222 0.41 -1.05 8.94
N SER A 223 1.58 -1.33 9.51
CA SER A 223 2.16 -2.67 9.47
C SER A 223 1.42 -3.68 10.36
N GLN A 224 0.80 -3.25 11.47
CA GLN A 224 -0.10 -4.07 12.30
C GLN A 224 -1.40 -4.42 11.53
N ALA A 225 -1.95 -3.49 10.75
CA ALA A 225 -3.09 -3.78 9.88
C ALA A 225 -2.76 -4.84 8.80
N ILE A 226 -1.51 -4.87 8.29
CA ILE A 226 -1.05 -5.98 7.44
C ILE A 226 -1.16 -7.31 8.20
N GLU A 227 -0.66 -7.39 9.43
CA GLU A 227 -0.74 -8.60 10.25
C GLU A 227 -2.20 -9.01 10.53
N PHE A 228 -3.08 -8.06 10.83
CA PHE A 228 -4.52 -8.32 10.96
C PHE A 228 -5.10 -8.94 9.69
N ILE A 229 -4.81 -8.40 8.51
CA ILE A 229 -5.29 -8.92 7.23
C ILE A 229 -4.77 -10.34 6.97
N LEU A 230 -3.50 -10.62 7.30
CA LEU A 230 -2.91 -11.95 7.15
C LEU A 230 -3.65 -13.00 7.98
N ASN A 231 -4.05 -12.63 9.21
CA ASN A 231 -4.73 -13.51 10.17
C ASN A 231 -6.24 -13.61 9.98
N SER A 232 -6.87 -12.68 9.24
CA SER A 232 -8.33 -12.58 9.08
C SER A 232 -8.78 -13.23 7.76
N ALA A 233 -9.01 -14.53 7.77
CA ALA A 233 -9.28 -15.34 6.58
C ALA A 233 -10.53 -14.91 5.76
N SER A 234 -11.55 -14.36 6.42
CA SER A 234 -12.80 -13.88 5.78
C SER A 234 -12.72 -12.43 5.29
N PHE A 235 -11.59 -11.72 5.53
CA PHE A 235 -11.44 -10.32 5.17
C PHE A 235 -10.95 -10.16 3.72
N THR A 236 -11.82 -9.66 2.83
CA THR A 236 -11.51 -9.38 1.41
C THR A 236 -12.42 -8.28 0.85
N GLY A 237 -11.96 -7.53 -0.13
CA GLY A 237 -12.70 -6.43 -0.75
C GLY A 237 -12.89 -5.20 0.15
N GLN A 238 -12.29 -5.18 1.31
CA GLN A 238 -12.48 -4.17 2.36
C GLN A 238 -11.27 -3.22 2.44
N LEU A 239 -11.53 -2.02 2.97
CA LEU A 239 -10.56 -0.99 3.31
C LEU A 239 -10.52 -0.83 4.83
N ILE A 240 -9.33 -0.93 5.42
CA ILE A 240 -9.06 -0.50 6.79
C ILE A 240 -8.56 0.93 6.75
N THR A 241 -9.28 1.86 7.34
CA THR A 241 -8.87 3.27 7.43
C THR A 241 -8.12 3.49 8.74
N LEU A 242 -6.92 4.06 8.66
CA LEU A 242 -6.07 4.41 9.79
C LEU A 242 -5.68 5.88 9.67
N ASP A 243 -6.54 6.78 10.13
CA ASP A 243 -6.41 8.21 9.84
C ASP A 243 -6.78 9.12 11.03
N GLY A 244 -6.95 8.55 12.22
CA GLY A 244 -7.38 9.31 13.40
C GLY A 244 -8.78 9.87 13.30
N GLY A 245 -9.59 9.37 12.34
CA GLY A 245 -10.96 9.85 12.07
C GLY A 245 -11.02 10.99 11.05
N GLU A 246 -9.93 11.32 10.33
CA GLU A 246 -9.92 12.38 9.31
C GLU A 246 -11.02 12.17 8.25
N HIS A 247 -11.35 10.91 7.91
CA HIS A 247 -12.40 10.57 6.94
C HIS A 247 -13.84 10.92 7.40
N LEU A 248 -14.04 11.29 8.66
CA LEU A 248 -15.36 11.65 9.19
C LEU A 248 -15.73 13.12 8.90
N ASP A 249 -14.85 13.88 8.23
CA ASP A 249 -15.01 15.30 7.94
C ASP A 249 -15.38 16.12 9.21
N TRP A 250 -14.61 15.89 10.28
CA TRP A 250 -14.88 16.42 11.61
C TRP A 250 -14.51 17.91 11.69
N ILE A 251 -15.48 18.74 12.04
CA ILE A 251 -15.25 20.13 12.48
C ILE A 251 -15.35 20.15 14.01
N LYS A 252 -14.27 20.57 14.70
CA LYS A 252 -14.31 20.73 16.16
C LYS A 252 -15.44 21.66 16.54
N SER A 253 -16.17 21.34 17.61
CA SER A 253 -17.32 22.15 18.07
C SER A 253 -16.96 23.60 18.36
N GLU A 254 -15.69 23.85 18.74
CA GLU A 254 -15.13 25.18 18.97
C GLU A 254 -15.04 26.04 17.70
N ASP A 255 -14.90 25.39 16.52
CA ASP A 255 -14.80 26.04 15.21
C ASP A 255 -16.17 26.19 14.49
N ARG A 256 -17.24 25.67 15.09
CA ARG A 256 -18.59 25.83 14.55
C ARG A 256 -19.11 27.26 14.82
N ASN A 257 -19.15 28.07 13.75
CA ASN A 257 -19.64 29.45 13.82
C ASN A 257 -21.18 29.57 13.79
N PHE A 258 -21.93 28.49 13.98
CA PHE A 258 -23.39 28.51 14.04
C PHE A 258 -23.87 27.91 15.35
N LYS A 259 -24.82 28.60 15.97
CA LYS A 259 -25.59 28.08 17.10
C LYS A 259 -26.81 27.37 16.52
N ASP A 260 -27.06 26.15 17.01
CA ASP A 260 -28.31 25.45 16.73
C ASP A 260 -29.50 26.23 17.28
#